data_0ed843ba03b94c0966e3b94ba42e7473
#
_entry.id   0ed843ba03b94c0966e3b94ba42e7473
#
_cell.length_a   1.000
_cell.length_b   1.000
_cell.length_c   1.000
_cell.angle_alpha   90.00
_cell.angle_beta   90.00
_cell.angle_gamma   90.00
#
_symmetry.space_group_name_H-M   'P 1'
#
loop_
_entity.id
_entity.type
_entity.pdbx_description
1 polymer ?
#
loop_
_entity_poly.entity_id
_entity_poly.type
_entity_poly.pdbx_seq_one_letter_code
_entity_poly.pdbx_strand_id
1 'polypeptide(L)'
;MRQIKVEALTCEAFAPFGQFYTMAQPQGYALCGQLHQFFPDRLVADSNHRVGYSPILVNKPEKMVITQQEYHTTTWEMILPLNDDMILHVAPASAGTPVTHLAKAFLVPKNTLIKMNAAIWHLAPLPANADQLSAMIILPECTYANDCTVVDLSPDEQFEIVL
;
A
#
# COMPACT_ATOMS: atom_id res chain seq x y z
N MET A 1 -10.61 -21.69 -4.10
CA MET A 1 -9.85 -20.49 -3.67
C MET A 1 -10.84 -19.42 -3.29
N ARG A 2 -10.64 -18.77 -2.16
CA ARG A 2 -11.45 -17.65 -1.68
C ARG A 2 -11.26 -16.43 -2.59
N GLN A 3 -12.32 -15.68 -2.85
CA GLN A 3 -12.26 -14.44 -3.60
C GLN A 3 -12.46 -13.23 -2.68
N ILE A 4 -11.70 -12.17 -2.91
CA ILE A 4 -11.82 -10.87 -2.24
C ILE A 4 -12.16 -9.84 -3.30
N LYS A 5 -13.31 -9.16 -3.11
CA LYS A 5 -13.67 -8.03 -3.98
C LYS A 5 -12.87 -6.79 -3.62
N VAL A 6 -12.49 -6.04 -4.65
CA VAL A 6 -11.87 -4.73 -4.47
C VAL A 6 -12.89 -3.75 -3.90
N GLU A 7 -12.54 -3.13 -2.78
CA GLU A 7 -13.34 -2.10 -2.11
C GLU A 7 -12.85 -0.69 -2.51
N ALA A 8 -13.75 0.29 -2.41
CA ALA A 8 -13.35 1.68 -2.52
C ALA A 8 -12.47 2.07 -1.31
N LEU A 9 -11.42 2.84 -1.57
CA LEU A 9 -10.57 3.39 -0.52
C LEU A 9 -11.30 4.50 0.24
N THR A 10 -11.62 4.26 1.50
CA THR A 10 -12.22 5.24 2.40
C THR A 10 -11.42 5.35 3.70
N CYS A 11 -11.46 6.52 4.35
CA CYS A 11 -10.75 6.72 5.61
C CYS A 11 -11.17 5.69 6.67
N GLU A 12 -12.46 5.38 6.77
CA GLU A 12 -12.98 4.42 7.73
C GLU A 12 -12.50 2.99 7.43
N ALA A 13 -12.60 2.55 6.17
CA ALA A 13 -12.23 1.19 5.80
C ALA A 13 -10.73 0.93 5.88
N PHE A 14 -9.89 1.95 5.64
CA PHE A 14 -8.44 1.84 5.65
C PHE A 14 -7.81 2.17 7.01
N ALA A 15 -8.52 2.81 7.94
CA ALA A 15 -7.99 3.21 9.25
C ALA A 15 -7.27 2.10 10.02
N PRO A 16 -7.69 0.81 10.00
CA PRO A 16 -6.96 -0.26 10.67
C PRO A 16 -5.57 -0.55 10.10
N PHE A 17 -5.33 -0.18 8.83
CA PHE A 17 -4.12 -0.50 8.10
C PHE A 17 -3.16 0.68 7.97
N GLY A 18 -3.68 1.90 8.06
CA GLY A 18 -2.87 3.10 7.86
C GLY A 18 -3.69 4.33 7.52
N GLN A 19 -3.07 5.21 6.75
CA GLN A 19 -3.63 6.48 6.32
C GLN A 19 -3.35 6.68 4.82
N PHE A 20 -4.09 7.57 4.19
CA PHE A 20 -3.82 7.97 2.81
C PHE A 20 -4.20 9.44 2.58
N TYR A 21 -3.64 10.01 1.52
CA TYR A 21 -3.99 11.34 1.08
C TYR A 21 -3.78 11.51 -0.43
N THR A 22 -4.71 12.20 -1.11
CA THR A 22 -4.58 12.50 -2.54
C THR A 22 -3.62 13.68 -2.75
N MET A 23 -2.59 13.46 -3.57
CA MET A 23 -1.60 14.48 -3.91
C MET A 23 -2.01 15.35 -5.11
N ALA A 24 -2.94 14.86 -5.94
CA ALA A 24 -3.37 15.56 -7.14
C ALA A 24 -4.50 16.57 -6.88
N GLN A 25 -5.35 16.31 -5.90
CA GLN A 25 -6.50 17.16 -5.55
C GLN A 25 -6.55 17.38 -4.03
N PRO A 26 -5.54 18.06 -3.47
CA PRO A 26 -5.46 18.23 -2.03
C PRO A 26 -6.59 19.11 -1.52
N GLN A 27 -7.06 18.82 -0.31
CA GLN A 27 -8.13 19.55 0.38
C GLN A 27 -7.72 19.92 1.81
N GLY A 28 -8.50 20.80 2.41
CA GLY A 28 -8.31 21.25 3.77
C GLY A 28 -7.40 22.48 3.88
N TYR A 29 -6.78 22.67 5.04
CA TYR A 29 -5.96 23.85 5.31
C TYR A 29 -4.79 23.95 4.32
N ALA A 30 -4.60 25.15 3.78
CA ALA A 30 -3.51 25.48 2.87
C ALA A 30 -2.88 26.83 3.22
N LEU A 31 -1.57 26.93 3.00
CA LEU A 31 -0.84 28.18 2.96
C LEU A 31 -0.92 28.71 1.52
N CYS A 32 -1.56 29.87 1.35
CA CYS A 32 -1.82 30.42 0.03
C CYS A 32 -0.91 31.61 -0.27
N GLY A 33 -0.29 31.62 -1.44
CA GLY A 33 0.44 32.73 -2.04
C GLY A 33 -0.23 33.16 -3.35
N GLN A 34 0.34 34.14 -4.03
CA GLN A 34 -0.21 34.64 -5.31
C GLN A 34 -0.24 33.56 -6.42
N LEU A 35 0.72 32.63 -6.42
CA LEU A 35 0.93 31.65 -7.48
C LEU A 35 0.83 30.22 -7.00
N HIS A 36 0.56 29.97 -5.70
CA HIS A 36 0.59 28.61 -5.16
C HIS A 36 -0.39 28.44 -4.00
N GLN A 37 -0.73 27.17 -3.79
CA GLN A 37 -1.34 26.66 -2.57
C GLN A 37 -0.47 25.51 -2.05
N PHE A 38 -0.07 25.57 -0.80
CA PHE A 38 0.72 24.51 -0.16
C PHE A 38 -0.09 23.88 0.96
N PHE A 39 -0.18 22.56 0.93
CA PHE A 39 -0.96 21.74 1.86
C PHE A 39 0.00 20.97 2.77
N PRO A 40 0.49 21.58 3.87
CA PRO A 40 1.50 20.94 4.72
C PRO A 40 0.98 19.75 5.48
N ASP A 41 1.91 18.83 5.81
CA ASP A 41 1.78 17.76 6.83
C ASP A 41 0.57 16.84 6.67
N ARG A 42 0.23 16.47 5.42
CA ARG A 42 -0.94 15.61 5.14
C ARG A 42 -0.75 14.17 5.55
N LEU A 43 0.46 13.65 5.39
CA LEU A 43 0.90 12.38 5.94
C LEU A 43 2.26 12.58 6.59
N VAL A 44 2.41 12.12 7.81
CA VAL A 44 3.63 12.23 8.59
C VAL A 44 4.08 10.84 8.99
N ALA A 45 5.39 10.59 8.95
CA ALA A 45 5.98 9.35 9.39
C ALA A 45 7.29 9.63 10.14
N ASP A 46 7.43 9.02 11.29
CA ASP A 46 8.68 9.06 12.05
C ASP A 46 9.67 8.04 11.48
N SER A 47 10.95 8.41 11.42
CA SER A 47 12.03 7.50 11.07
C SER A 47 13.30 7.88 11.80
N ASN A 48 13.96 6.89 12.38
CA ASN A 48 15.31 7.01 12.95
C ASN A 48 16.40 6.71 11.92
N HIS A 49 16.03 6.35 10.69
CA HIS A 49 16.91 5.99 9.59
C HIS A 49 16.68 6.94 8.41
N ARG A 50 17.61 6.93 7.47
CA ARG A 50 17.40 7.59 6.19
C ARG A 50 16.20 6.96 5.49
N VAL A 51 15.49 7.75 4.72
CA VAL A 51 14.34 7.31 3.95
C VAL A 51 14.73 7.14 2.49
N GLY A 52 14.49 5.95 1.95
CA GLY A 52 14.69 5.61 0.56
C GLY A 52 13.42 5.86 -0.26
N TYR A 53 13.60 6.32 -1.50
CA TYR A 53 12.54 6.49 -2.49
C TYR A 53 12.88 5.59 -3.67
N SER A 54 12.13 4.52 -3.84
CA SER A 54 12.45 3.44 -4.78
C SER A 54 11.35 3.23 -5.80
N PRO A 55 11.66 3.18 -7.10
CA PRO A 55 10.66 2.81 -8.09
C PRO A 55 10.37 1.32 -8.04
N ILE A 56 9.10 0.96 -8.24
CA ILE A 56 8.66 -0.41 -8.50
C ILE A 56 7.87 -0.45 -9.81
N LEU A 57 8.11 -1.47 -10.61
CA LEU A 57 7.35 -1.78 -11.82
C LEU A 57 6.69 -3.15 -11.64
N VAL A 58 5.38 -3.21 -11.75
CA VAL A 58 4.59 -4.43 -11.56
C VAL A 58 3.77 -4.70 -12.80
N ASN A 59 4.00 -5.82 -13.46
CA ASN A 59 3.21 -6.25 -14.60
C ASN A 59 1.85 -6.78 -14.16
N LYS A 60 0.82 -6.55 -14.96
CA LYS A 60 -0.52 -7.07 -14.71
C LYS A 60 -0.52 -8.60 -14.87
N PRO A 61 -0.87 -9.35 -13.82
CA PRO A 61 -1.00 -10.80 -13.95
C PRO A 61 -2.30 -11.15 -14.66
N GLU A 62 -2.39 -12.33 -15.27
CA GLU A 62 -3.63 -12.85 -15.84
C GLU A 62 -4.72 -13.02 -14.77
N LYS A 63 -4.32 -13.44 -13.58
CA LYS A 63 -5.17 -13.55 -12.39
C LYS A 63 -4.45 -12.96 -11.19
N MET A 64 -5.15 -12.19 -10.41
CA MET A 64 -4.62 -11.56 -9.20
C MET A 64 -4.67 -12.53 -8.02
N VAL A 65 -3.90 -13.61 -8.11
CA VAL A 65 -3.81 -14.63 -7.03
C VAL A 65 -2.69 -14.26 -6.09
N ILE A 66 -3.00 -14.14 -4.82
CA ILE A 66 -2.05 -13.87 -3.76
C ILE A 66 -1.62 -15.20 -3.14
N THR A 67 -0.34 -15.50 -3.31
CA THR A 67 0.30 -16.73 -2.82
C THR A 67 1.33 -16.48 -1.73
N GLN A 68 1.70 -15.20 -1.52
CA GLN A 68 2.64 -14.74 -0.52
C GLN A 68 2.15 -13.45 0.11
N GLN A 69 2.58 -13.19 1.32
CA GLN A 69 2.46 -11.88 1.95
C GLN A 69 3.74 -11.52 2.70
N GLU A 70 4.01 -10.24 2.81
CA GLU A 70 5.12 -9.72 3.58
C GLU A 70 4.65 -8.71 4.62
N TYR A 71 5.48 -8.45 5.62
CA TYR A 71 5.28 -7.37 6.57
C TYR A 71 6.62 -6.84 7.10
N HIS A 72 6.58 -5.61 7.57
CA HIS A 72 7.69 -4.94 8.24
C HIS A 72 7.35 -4.75 9.71
N THR A 73 8.12 -5.35 10.60
CA THR A 73 7.78 -5.41 12.04
C THR A 73 7.77 -4.04 12.71
N THR A 74 8.73 -3.19 12.34
CA THR A 74 8.99 -1.91 13.01
C THR A 74 8.87 -0.71 12.10
N THR A 75 8.82 -0.93 10.79
CA THR A 75 8.79 0.14 9.80
C THR A 75 7.41 0.29 9.16
N TRP A 76 7.04 1.52 8.89
CA TRP A 76 5.95 1.88 8.00
C TRP A 76 6.39 1.79 6.54
N GLU A 77 5.45 1.63 5.63
CA GLU A 77 5.68 1.74 4.20
C GLU A 77 4.73 2.74 3.56
N MET A 78 5.25 3.57 2.64
CA MET A 78 4.40 4.40 1.79
C MET A 78 4.50 3.98 0.33
N ILE A 79 3.37 4.04 -0.36
CA ILE A 79 3.25 3.72 -1.78
C ILE A 79 2.52 4.83 -2.51
N LEU A 80 3.10 5.32 -3.60
CA LEU A 80 2.50 6.31 -4.48
C LEU A 80 2.37 5.76 -5.90
N PRO A 81 1.17 5.45 -6.41
CA PRO A 81 0.96 5.07 -7.80
C PRO A 81 1.17 6.27 -8.74
N LEU A 82 1.95 6.08 -9.81
CA LEU A 82 2.41 7.15 -10.68
C LEU A 82 1.72 7.20 -12.05
N ASN A 83 1.35 6.06 -12.63
CA ASN A 83 0.80 5.99 -13.99
C ASN A 83 -0.64 5.47 -14.08
N ASP A 84 -1.07 4.66 -13.14
CA ASP A 84 -2.39 4.02 -13.10
C ASP A 84 -2.95 4.02 -11.67
N ASP A 85 -4.23 3.71 -11.52
CA ASP A 85 -4.77 3.30 -10.23
C ASP A 85 -4.13 1.97 -9.82
N MET A 86 -3.95 1.74 -8.53
CA MET A 86 -3.42 0.47 -8.04
C MET A 86 -4.41 -0.29 -7.18
N ILE A 87 -4.28 -1.60 -7.17
CA ILE A 87 -4.97 -2.48 -6.24
C ILE A 87 -3.97 -2.85 -5.15
N LEU A 88 -4.27 -2.45 -3.92
CA LEU A 88 -3.48 -2.77 -2.74
C LEU A 88 -4.26 -3.73 -1.86
N HIS A 89 -3.69 -4.91 -1.58
CA HIS A 89 -4.24 -5.80 -0.58
C HIS A 89 -3.47 -5.69 0.73
N VAL A 90 -4.19 -5.80 1.81
CA VAL A 90 -3.66 -5.70 3.18
C VAL A 90 -4.35 -6.70 4.09
N ALA A 91 -3.64 -7.18 5.11
CA ALA A 91 -4.26 -7.92 6.21
C ALA A 91 -3.77 -7.35 7.55
N PRO A 92 -4.55 -7.52 8.65
CA PRO A 92 -4.20 -6.98 9.95
C PRO A 92 -2.87 -7.51 10.47
N ALA A 93 -2.22 -6.72 11.31
CA ALA A 93 -1.02 -7.11 12.03
C ALA A 93 -1.25 -8.40 12.82
N SER A 94 -0.32 -9.33 12.70
CA SER A 94 -0.31 -10.60 13.43
C SER A 94 1.11 -11.15 13.51
N ALA A 95 1.39 -11.98 14.52
CA ALA A 95 2.73 -12.50 14.75
C ALA A 95 3.03 -13.68 13.82
N GLY A 96 3.91 -13.47 12.83
CA GLY A 96 4.53 -14.53 12.02
C GLY A 96 3.64 -15.23 10.98
N THR A 97 2.30 -15.10 11.06
CA THR A 97 1.38 -15.73 10.11
C THR A 97 0.26 -14.75 9.76
N PRO A 98 0.02 -14.48 8.48
CA PRO A 98 -1.02 -13.53 8.07
C PRO A 98 -2.43 -14.08 8.37
N VAL A 99 -3.31 -13.19 8.82
CA VAL A 99 -4.72 -13.51 9.06
C VAL A 99 -5.49 -13.31 7.75
N THR A 100 -5.25 -14.18 6.77
CA THR A 100 -5.73 -14.01 5.39
C THR A 100 -7.25 -13.88 5.27
N HIS A 101 -8.04 -14.49 6.17
CA HIS A 101 -9.49 -14.38 6.17
C HIS A 101 -10.01 -12.96 6.49
N LEU A 102 -9.16 -12.10 7.06
CA LEU A 102 -9.42 -10.69 7.30
C LEU A 102 -8.77 -9.77 6.25
N ALA A 103 -8.10 -10.35 5.25
CA ALA A 103 -7.50 -9.56 4.19
C ALA A 103 -8.55 -8.79 3.40
N LYS A 104 -8.19 -7.58 3.01
CA LYS A 104 -8.97 -6.66 2.17
C LYS A 104 -8.15 -6.24 0.96
N ALA A 105 -8.84 -5.84 -0.10
CA ALA A 105 -8.23 -5.24 -1.29
C ALA A 105 -8.89 -3.89 -1.57
N PHE A 106 -8.09 -2.87 -1.83
CA PHE A 106 -8.56 -1.50 -2.07
C PHE A 106 -8.13 -1.01 -3.45
N LEU A 107 -9.05 -0.33 -4.14
CA LEU A 107 -8.70 0.48 -5.30
C LEU A 107 -8.14 1.82 -4.82
N VAL A 108 -6.87 2.03 -5.06
CA VAL A 108 -6.15 3.26 -4.71
C VAL A 108 -6.00 4.12 -5.96
N PRO A 109 -6.65 5.28 -6.03
CA PRO A 109 -6.54 6.15 -7.19
C PRO A 109 -5.11 6.63 -7.42
N LYS A 110 -4.73 6.77 -8.68
CA LYS A 110 -3.47 7.40 -9.11
C LYS A 110 -3.21 8.69 -8.34
N ASN A 111 -1.94 8.91 -7.98
CA ASN A 111 -1.49 10.06 -7.18
C ASN A 111 -2.09 10.13 -5.76
N THR A 112 -2.58 9.02 -5.22
CA THR A 112 -2.94 8.90 -3.82
C THR A 112 -1.82 8.22 -3.06
N LEU A 113 -1.18 8.93 -2.14
CA LEU A 113 -0.13 8.39 -1.28
C LEU A 113 -0.79 7.57 -0.16
N ILE A 114 -0.43 6.32 -0.09
CA ILE A 114 -0.77 5.41 1.01
C ILE A 114 0.38 5.42 2.02
N LYS A 115 0.06 5.40 3.30
CA LYS A 115 0.99 5.08 4.39
C LYS A 115 0.42 3.91 5.18
N MET A 116 1.02 2.75 5.06
CA MET A 116 0.72 1.57 5.88
C MET A 116 1.45 1.67 7.22
N ASN A 117 0.78 1.24 8.28
CA ASN A 117 1.40 1.10 9.59
C ASN A 117 2.38 -0.08 9.60
N ALA A 118 3.31 -0.08 10.55
CA ALA A 118 4.15 -1.24 10.80
C ALA A 118 3.31 -2.50 11.08
N ALA A 119 3.86 -3.64 10.76
CA ALA A 119 3.28 -4.98 10.95
C ALA A 119 2.02 -5.29 10.11
N ILE A 120 1.61 -4.42 9.20
CA ILE A 120 0.52 -4.72 8.26
C ILE A 120 1.03 -5.67 7.18
N TRP A 121 0.31 -6.79 7.03
CA TRP A 121 0.57 -7.74 5.95
C TRP A 121 0.11 -7.17 4.61
N HIS A 122 0.98 -7.27 3.62
CA HIS A 122 0.76 -6.79 2.26
C HIS A 122 1.67 -7.52 1.26
N LEU A 123 1.68 -7.10 0.03
CA LEU A 123 2.68 -7.43 -0.99
C LEU A 123 2.70 -6.27 -2.00
N ALA A 124 3.58 -6.33 -2.99
CA ALA A 124 3.62 -5.37 -4.08
C ALA A 124 2.22 -5.07 -4.63
N PRO A 125 1.87 -3.79 -4.87
CA PRO A 125 0.57 -3.42 -5.42
C PRO A 125 0.40 -3.94 -6.85
N LEU A 126 -0.85 -4.15 -7.28
CA LEU A 126 -1.15 -4.61 -8.62
C LEU A 126 -1.72 -3.47 -9.48
N PRO A 127 -1.48 -3.44 -10.80
CA PRO A 127 -2.13 -2.49 -11.70
C PRO A 127 -3.64 -2.75 -11.78
N ALA A 128 -4.44 -1.68 -11.73
CA ALA A 128 -5.88 -1.79 -11.88
C ALA A 128 -6.27 -1.93 -13.37
N ASN A 129 -5.77 -1.07 -14.23
CA ASN A 129 -6.15 -0.98 -15.64
C ASN A 129 -4.98 -1.24 -16.60
N ALA A 130 -3.82 -0.62 -16.35
CA ALA A 130 -2.65 -0.70 -17.23
C ALA A 130 -2.01 -2.10 -17.22
N ASP A 131 -1.27 -2.42 -18.27
CA ASP A 131 -0.48 -3.66 -18.36
C ASP A 131 0.71 -3.68 -17.37
N GLN A 132 1.16 -2.49 -16.96
CA GLN A 132 2.22 -2.32 -15.99
C GLN A 132 1.93 -1.11 -15.09
N LEU A 133 1.99 -1.32 -13.79
CA LEU A 133 1.98 -0.27 -12.78
C LEU A 133 3.41 0.22 -12.55
N SER A 134 3.57 1.54 -12.53
CA SER A 134 4.74 2.21 -11.98
C SER A 134 4.33 2.91 -10.69
N ALA A 135 5.01 2.61 -9.60
CA ALA A 135 4.77 3.24 -8.32
C ALA A 135 6.08 3.60 -7.62
N MET A 136 6.01 4.49 -6.65
CA MET A 136 7.12 4.83 -5.77
C MET A 136 6.87 4.22 -4.40
N ILE A 137 7.82 3.40 -3.96
CA ILE A 137 7.88 2.85 -2.61
C ILE A 137 8.78 3.76 -1.77
N ILE A 138 8.32 4.14 -0.60
CA ILE A 138 9.05 4.97 0.34
C ILE A 138 9.16 4.21 1.66
N LEU A 139 10.40 3.93 2.07
CA LEU A 139 10.73 3.12 3.24
C LEU A 139 12.01 3.66 3.91
N PRO A 140 12.20 3.42 5.20
CA PRO A 140 13.53 3.52 5.79
C PRO A 140 14.54 2.68 5.02
N GLU A 141 15.77 3.18 4.85
CA GLU A 141 16.84 2.46 4.11
C GLU A 141 17.07 1.05 4.68
N CYS A 142 17.36 0.10 3.82
CA CYS A 142 17.66 -1.29 4.19
C CYS A 142 16.50 -2.07 4.84
N THR A 143 15.24 -1.61 4.76
CA THR A 143 14.08 -2.33 5.30
C THR A 143 14.02 -3.77 4.76
N TYR A 144 14.18 -3.98 3.46
CA TYR A 144 14.15 -5.32 2.86
C TYR A 144 15.27 -6.26 3.34
N ALA A 145 16.38 -5.72 3.83
CA ALA A 145 17.47 -6.52 4.39
C ALA A 145 17.30 -6.80 5.88
N ASN A 146 16.64 -5.91 6.62
CA ASN A 146 16.67 -5.90 8.08
C ASN A 146 15.31 -6.11 8.73
N ASP A 147 14.21 -5.76 8.06
CA ASP A 147 12.85 -5.75 8.62
C ASP A 147 11.79 -6.18 7.57
N CYS A 148 12.09 -7.18 6.78
CA CYS A 148 11.13 -7.74 5.84
C CYS A 148 10.97 -9.23 6.08
N THR A 149 9.77 -9.66 6.44
CA THR A 149 9.41 -11.08 6.57
C THR A 149 8.41 -11.43 5.48
N VAL A 150 8.78 -12.37 4.61
CA VAL A 150 7.91 -12.91 3.56
C VAL A 150 7.45 -14.30 3.96
N VAL A 151 6.17 -14.59 3.78
CA VAL A 151 5.55 -15.88 4.09
C VAL A 151 4.78 -16.39 2.88
N ASP A 152 5.05 -17.64 2.50
CA ASP A 152 4.25 -18.38 1.52
C ASP A 152 2.93 -18.80 2.16
N LEU A 153 1.81 -18.53 1.47
CA LEU A 153 0.49 -18.94 1.91
C LEU A 153 0.23 -20.39 1.53
N SER A 154 -0.26 -21.19 2.47
CA SER A 154 -0.76 -22.53 2.15
C SER A 154 -1.90 -22.46 1.13
N PRO A 155 -2.18 -23.52 0.36
CA PRO A 155 -3.24 -23.50 -0.66
C PRO A 155 -4.62 -23.06 -0.14
N ASP A 156 -4.91 -23.33 1.13
CA ASP A 156 -6.18 -22.95 1.77
C ASP A 156 -6.22 -21.46 2.19
N GLU A 157 -5.05 -20.84 2.36
CA GLU A 157 -4.89 -19.44 2.74
C GLU A 157 -4.78 -18.49 1.54
N GLN A 158 -4.47 -19.05 0.36
CA GLN A 158 -4.40 -18.29 -0.88
C GLN A 158 -5.77 -17.72 -1.26
N PHE A 159 -5.76 -16.54 -1.88
CA PHE A 159 -6.98 -15.88 -2.34
C PHE A 159 -6.77 -15.18 -3.67
N GLU A 160 -7.86 -15.02 -4.41
CA GLU A 160 -7.91 -14.27 -5.66
C GLU A 160 -8.58 -12.92 -5.41
N ILE A 161 -7.96 -11.84 -5.90
CA ILE A 161 -8.56 -10.51 -5.88
C ILE A 161 -9.39 -10.36 -7.16
N VAL A 162 -10.64 -9.93 -7.02
CA VAL A 162 -11.57 -9.70 -8.12
C VAL A 162 -12.09 -8.26 -8.09
N LEU A 163 -12.21 -7.66 -9.29
CA LEU A 163 -12.74 -6.30 -9.49
C LEU A 163 -14.26 -6.26 -9.32
#